data_502be8990f6d3dc2f4e6c9faa4f6414d
#
_entry.id   502be8990f6d3dc2f4e6c9faa4f6414d
#
_cell.length_a   1.000
_cell.length_b   1.000
_cell.length_c   1.000
_cell.angle_alpha   90.00
_cell.angle_beta   90.00
_cell.angle_gamma   90.00
#
_symmetry.space_group_name_H-M   'P 1'
#
loop_
_entity.id
_entity.type
_entity.pdbx_description
1 polymer ?
#
loop_
_entity_poly.entity_id
_entity_poly.type
_entity_poly.pdbx_seq_one_letter_code
_entity_poly.pdbx_strand_id
1 'polypeptide(L)'
;AMRRRSTSSFVSPGPIVPRPGIAGAEPGDAGAIEVWTETELRALHAQWWLAQRSTHALVQQGLIDGVRSAAAWHVEHTQPDNATGYPWAAHVFLIEAAIRTSRREPGASEAAMFGQTLIHNALVNPASRAPGTPDLLSAWILADVAAALWAWLAKPTGRSSVP
;
A
#
# COMPACT_ATOMS: atom_id res chain seq x y z
N ALA A 1 -24.51 -29.31 -22.02
CA ALA A 1 -23.32 -28.86 -21.29
C ALA A 1 -23.33 -27.34 -21.27
N MET A 2 -23.77 -26.78 -20.14
CA MET A 2 -23.94 -25.35 -19.97
C MET A 2 -22.61 -24.79 -19.39
N ARG A 3 -21.84 -24.07 -20.23
CA ARG A 3 -20.60 -23.41 -19.83
C ARG A 3 -20.97 -22.22 -18.94
N ARG A 4 -20.71 -22.32 -17.62
CA ARG A 4 -20.76 -21.18 -16.71
C ARG A 4 -19.67 -20.19 -17.14
N ARG A 5 -20.06 -19.04 -17.65
CA ARG A 5 -19.17 -17.88 -17.79
C ARG A 5 -18.86 -17.38 -16.38
N SER A 6 -17.63 -17.57 -15.95
CA SER A 6 -17.08 -16.88 -14.78
C SER A 6 -17.01 -15.40 -15.13
N THR A 7 -17.91 -14.61 -14.60
CA THR A 7 -17.80 -13.16 -14.59
C THR A 7 -16.73 -12.82 -13.55
N SER A 8 -15.48 -12.77 -13.99
CA SER A 8 -14.43 -12.07 -13.23
C SER A 8 -14.88 -10.61 -13.14
N SER A 9 -15.37 -10.23 -11.99
CA SER A 9 -15.60 -8.83 -11.65
C SER A 9 -14.23 -8.18 -11.56
N PHE A 10 -13.79 -7.57 -12.65
CA PHE A 10 -12.64 -6.69 -12.68
C PHE A 10 -12.98 -5.49 -11.78
N VAL A 11 -12.46 -5.49 -10.57
CA VAL A 11 -12.42 -4.27 -9.75
C VAL A 11 -11.49 -3.33 -10.49
N SER A 12 -12.02 -2.23 -10.99
CA SER A 12 -11.20 -1.19 -11.63
C SER A 12 -10.16 -0.70 -10.62
N PRO A 13 -8.89 -0.53 -11.03
CA PRO A 13 -7.87 0.05 -10.19
C PRO A 13 -8.33 1.43 -9.68
N GLY A 14 -8.22 1.65 -8.38
CA GLY A 14 -8.64 2.90 -7.78
C GLY A 14 -8.28 2.98 -6.31
N PRO A 15 -8.33 4.17 -5.73
CA PRO A 15 -8.07 4.37 -4.32
C PRO A 15 -9.15 3.68 -3.47
N ILE A 16 -8.77 3.31 -2.24
CA ILE A 16 -9.67 2.69 -1.26
C ILE A 16 -10.64 3.72 -0.71
N VAL A 17 -10.13 4.91 -0.38
CA VAL A 17 -10.93 6.03 0.11
C VAL A 17 -11.35 6.91 -1.08
N PRO A 18 -12.66 7.19 -1.25
CA PRO A 18 -13.08 8.07 -2.31
C PRO A 18 -12.34 9.41 -2.24
N ARG A 19 -11.71 9.80 -3.34
CA ARG A 19 -11.04 11.09 -3.42
C ARG A 19 -12.08 12.19 -3.29
N PRO A 20 -11.88 13.19 -2.42
CA PRO A 20 -12.77 14.36 -2.39
C PRO A 20 -12.85 14.95 -3.80
N GLY A 21 -14.07 15.13 -4.30
CA GLY A 21 -14.27 15.66 -5.64
C GLY A 21 -13.63 17.06 -5.74
N ILE A 22 -12.54 17.16 -6.49
CA ILE A 22 -11.88 18.43 -6.80
C ILE A 22 -12.61 19.10 -7.99
N ALA A 23 -13.93 19.22 -7.89
CA ALA A 23 -14.67 20.10 -8.75
C ALA A 23 -14.50 21.53 -8.19
N GLY A 24 -13.48 22.26 -8.66
CA GLY A 24 -13.23 23.64 -8.26
C GLY A 24 -12.23 23.84 -7.13
N ALA A 25 -11.18 23.00 -7.06
CA ALA A 25 -10.09 23.21 -6.13
C ALA A 25 -9.43 24.57 -6.39
N GLU A 26 -9.61 25.49 -5.45
CA GLU A 26 -8.86 26.73 -5.40
C GLU A 26 -7.37 26.44 -5.14
N PRO A 27 -6.43 27.32 -5.54
CA PRO A 27 -4.97 27.09 -5.36
C PRO A 27 -4.50 26.90 -3.89
N GLY A 28 -5.40 26.79 -2.93
CA GLY A 28 -5.14 26.55 -1.51
C GLY A 28 -5.36 25.12 -1.02
N ASP A 29 -5.82 24.21 -1.89
CA ASP A 29 -6.22 22.84 -1.47
C ASP A 29 -5.09 21.80 -1.42
N ALA A 30 -3.82 22.21 -1.49
CA ALA A 30 -2.69 21.29 -1.33
C ALA A 30 -2.81 20.49 -0.01
N GLY A 31 -3.17 21.14 1.09
CA GLY A 31 -3.38 20.49 2.38
C GLY A 31 -4.49 19.43 2.39
N ALA A 32 -5.54 19.60 1.57
CA ALA A 32 -6.62 18.62 1.46
C ALA A 32 -6.15 17.34 0.74
N ILE A 33 -5.27 17.47 -0.25
CA ILE A 33 -4.68 16.34 -0.98
C ILE A 33 -3.74 15.58 -0.06
N GLU A 34 -2.93 16.25 0.72
CA GLU A 34 -2.01 15.65 1.69
C GLU A 34 -2.76 14.84 2.76
N VAL A 35 -3.81 15.43 3.36
CA VAL A 35 -4.66 14.74 4.34
C VAL A 35 -5.35 13.53 3.72
N TRP A 36 -5.80 13.63 2.47
CA TRP A 36 -6.40 12.50 1.77
C TRP A 36 -5.37 11.39 1.53
N THR A 37 -4.17 11.70 1.05
CA THR A 37 -3.10 10.73 0.79
C THR A 37 -2.74 9.97 2.07
N GLU A 38 -2.57 10.69 3.18
CA GLU A 38 -2.28 10.08 4.47
C GLU A 38 -3.42 9.15 4.93
N THR A 39 -4.68 9.55 4.73
CA THR A 39 -5.85 8.75 5.07
C THR A 39 -5.92 7.48 4.22
N GLU A 40 -5.64 7.60 2.94
CA GLU A 40 -5.62 6.49 1.99
C GLU A 40 -4.53 5.47 2.33
N LEU A 41 -3.31 5.94 2.64
CA LEU A 41 -2.21 5.06 3.04
C LEU A 41 -2.49 4.34 4.37
N ARG A 42 -3.17 5.00 5.32
CA ARG A 42 -3.65 4.35 6.57
C ARG A 42 -4.67 3.26 6.26
N ALA A 43 -5.63 3.53 5.38
CA ALA A 43 -6.64 2.56 4.98
C ALA A 43 -5.99 1.35 4.30
N LEU A 44 -5.02 1.58 3.41
CA LEU A 44 -4.27 0.56 2.72
C LEU A 44 -3.47 -0.33 3.70
N HIS A 45 -2.81 0.28 4.68
CA HIS A 45 -2.11 -0.40 5.76
C HIS A 45 -3.05 -1.29 6.58
N ALA A 46 -4.18 -0.73 7.03
CA ALA A 46 -5.17 -1.45 7.82
C ALA A 46 -5.80 -2.62 7.03
N GLN A 47 -6.12 -2.41 5.75
CA GLN A 47 -6.71 -3.42 4.88
C GLN A 47 -5.77 -4.60 4.66
N TRP A 48 -4.45 -4.35 4.51
CA TRP A 48 -3.44 -5.41 4.45
C TRP A 48 -3.50 -6.29 5.70
N TRP A 49 -3.46 -5.70 6.89
CA TRP A 49 -3.49 -6.45 8.14
C TRP A 49 -4.80 -7.20 8.34
N LEU A 50 -5.92 -6.61 7.93
CA LEU A 50 -7.22 -7.28 7.95
C LEU A 50 -7.20 -8.52 7.03
N ALA A 51 -6.62 -8.40 5.84
CA ALA A 51 -6.46 -9.52 4.92
C ALA A 51 -5.62 -10.65 5.53
N GLN A 52 -4.50 -10.32 6.21
CA GLN A 52 -3.65 -11.34 6.84
C GLN A 52 -4.35 -12.07 8.00
N ARG A 53 -5.31 -11.44 8.65
CA ARG A 53 -6.07 -12.01 9.79
C ARG A 53 -7.39 -12.65 9.39
N SER A 54 -7.83 -12.47 8.17
CA SER A 54 -9.08 -13.06 7.70
C SER A 54 -8.93 -14.58 7.57
N THR A 55 -9.84 -15.32 8.20
CA THR A 55 -9.93 -16.78 8.12
C THR A 55 -10.80 -17.25 6.94
N HIS A 56 -11.57 -16.34 6.37
CA HIS A 56 -12.45 -16.64 5.24
C HIS A 56 -11.72 -16.36 3.92
N ALA A 57 -11.40 -17.41 3.17
CA ALA A 57 -10.54 -17.34 1.99
C ALA A 57 -11.01 -16.33 0.91
N LEU A 58 -12.31 -16.27 0.62
CA LEU A 58 -12.84 -15.33 -0.37
C LEU A 58 -12.73 -13.88 0.09
N VAL A 59 -12.95 -13.62 1.38
CA VAL A 59 -12.79 -12.28 1.97
C VAL A 59 -11.32 -11.89 1.94
N GLN A 60 -10.44 -12.78 2.37
CA GLN A 60 -9.01 -12.57 2.33
C GLN A 60 -8.52 -12.22 0.92
N GLN A 61 -8.92 -13.02 -0.08
CA GLN A 61 -8.53 -12.79 -1.46
C GLN A 61 -9.04 -11.44 -1.97
N GLY A 62 -10.31 -11.10 -1.71
CA GLY A 62 -10.87 -9.81 -2.10
C GLY A 62 -10.15 -8.61 -1.48
N LEU A 63 -9.76 -8.72 -0.21
CA LEU A 63 -8.96 -7.68 0.46
C LEU A 63 -7.56 -7.56 -0.15
N ILE A 64 -6.89 -8.67 -0.45
CA ILE A 64 -5.56 -8.68 -1.09
C ILE A 64 -5.64 -8.05 -2.48
N ASP A 65 -6.64 -8.42 -3.27
CA ASP A 65 -6.82 -7.87 -4.62
C ASP A 65 -7.11 -6.37 -4.56
N GLY A 66 -7.91 -5.90 -3.61
CA GLY A 66 -8.17 -4.49 -3.37
C GLY A 66 -6.89 -3.71 -2.99
N VAL A 67 -6.12 -4.25 -2.06
CA VAL A 67 -4.82 -3.66 -1.64
C VAL A 67 -3.86 -3.55 -2.83
N ARG A 68 -3.71 -4.60 -3.61
CA ARG A 68 -2.83 -4.61 -4.79
C ARG A 68 -3.29 -3.63 -5.87
N SER A 69 -4.60 -3.58 -6.10
CA SER A 69 -5.21 -2.65 -7.06
C SER A 69 -4.98 -1.19 -6.65
N ALA A 70 -5.18 -0.86 -5.37
CA ALA A 70 -4.94 0.48 -4.85
C ALA A 70 -3.44 0.84 -4.89
N ALA A 71 -2.55 -0.07 -4.51
CA ALA A 71 -1.11 0.16 -4.61
C ALA A 71 -0.66 0.42 -6.05
N ALA A 72 -1.18 -0.35 -7.01
CA ALA A 72 -0.90 -0.15 -8.43
C ALA A 72 -1.35 1.24 -8.90
N TRP A 73 -2.56 1.65 -8.49
CA TRP A 73 -3.11 2.96 -8.81
C TRP A 73 -2.24 4.09 -8.23
N HIS A 74 -1.79 3.97 -6.97
CA HIS A 74 -0.92 4.95 -6.35
C HIS A 74 0.42 5.09 -7.08
N VAL A 75 1.05 3.99 -7.43
CA VAL A 75 2.31 3.99 -8.19
C VAL A 75 2.18 4.73 -9.52
N GLU A 76 1.00 4.66 -10.16
CA GLU A 76 0.74 5.28 -11.46
C GLU A 76 0.31 6.76 -11.36
N HIS A 77 -0.44 7.12 -10.30
CA HIS A 77 -1.15 8.40 -10.25
C HIS A 77 -0.72 9.33 -9.13
N THR A 78 0.06 8.85 -8.16
CA THR A 78 0.52 9.66 -7.02
C THR A 78 2.01 9.48 -6.79
N GLN A 79 2.56 10.33 -5.93
CA GLN A 79 3.93 10.19 -5.43
C GLN A 79 3.92 10.54 -3.94
N PRO A 80 4.66 9.81 -3.10
CA PRO A 80 4.86 10.22 -1.72
C PRO A 80 5.71 11.47 -1.71
N ASP A 81 5.14 12.57 -1.29
CA ASP A 81 5.82 13.84 -1.12
C ASP A 81 6.39 13.99 0.30
N ASN A 82 6.99 15.15 0.58
CA ASN A 82 7.57 15.44 1.89
C ASN A 82 6.52 15.57 3.00
N ALA A 83 5.24 15.74 2.67
CA ALA A 83 4.16 15.82 3.64
C ALA A 83 3.73 14.45 4.15
N THR A 84 4.08 13.37 3.42
CA THR A 84 3.85 11.99 3.84
C THR A 84 4.88 11.59 4.91
N GLY A 85 4.70 12.09 6.13
CA GLY A 85 5.67 11.95 7.21
C GLY A 85 5.65 10.61 7.95
N TYR A 86 4.68 9.72 7.66
CA TYR A 86 4.55 8.41 8.29
C TYR A 86 4.70 7.28 7.28
N PRO A 87 5.32 6.13 7.66
CA PRO A 87 5.57 5.02 6.73
C PRO A 87 4.36 4.11 6.54
N TRP A 88 3.13 4.67 6.52
CA TRP A 88 1.91 3.90 6.28
C TRP A 88 2.00 3.10 4.99
N ALA A 89 1.61 1.86 5.04
CA ALA A 89 1.55 0.94 3.90
C ALA A 89 2.87 0.74 3.13
N ALA A 90 4.03 1.17 3.60
CA ALA A 90 5.30 1.00 2.90
C ALA A 90 5.56 -0.48 2.53
N HIS A 91 5.19 -1.42 3.41
CA HIS A 91 5.30 -2.87 3.13
C HIS A 91 4.45 -3.31 1.94
N VAL A 92 3.29 -2.70 1.71
CA VAL A 92 2.40 -3.05 0.60
C VAL A 92 3.12 -2.78 -0.73
N PHE A 93 3.72 -1.61 -0.88
CA PHE A 93 4.46 -1.23 -2.09
C PHE A 93 5.71 -2.08 -2.28
N LEU A 94 6.46 -2.37 -1.21
CA LEU A 94 7.65 -3.22 -1.29
C LEU A 94 7.31 -4.67 -1.65
N ILE A 95 6.22 -5.22 -1.12
CA ILE A 95 5.73 -6.56 -1.48
C ILE A 95 5.23 -6.56 -2.93
N GLU A 96 4.50 -5.53 -3.36
CA GLU A 96 4.05 -5.42 -4.76
C GLU A 96 5.25 -5.33 -5.71
N ALA A 97 6.29 -4.58 -5.37
CA ALA A 97 7.54 -4.52 -6.13
C ALA A 97 8.17 -5.91 -6.28
N ALA A 98 8.26 -6.68 -5.20
CA ALA A 98 8.81 -8.02 -5.22
C ALA A 98 7.96 -9.01 -6.06
N ILE A 99 6.63 -8.91 -5.97
CA ILE A 99 5.70 -9.69 -6.79
C ILE A 99 5.89 -9.36 -8.27
N ARG A 100 5.90 -8.08 -8.64
CA ARG A 100 6.12 -7.63 -10.03
C ARG A 100 7.48 -8.08 -10.56
N THR A 101 8.52 -7.94 -9.76
CA THR A 101 9.86 -8.45 -10.12
C THR A 101 9.84 -9.95 -10.42
N SER A 102 9.22 -10.75 -9.55
CA SER A 102 9.13 -12.20 -9.73
C SER A 102 8.35 -12.62 -10.96
N ARG A 103 7.37 -11.82 -11.36
CA ARG A 103 6.51 -12.05 -12.54
C ARG A 103 7.01 -11.35 -13.79
N ARG A 104 8.09 -10.58 -13.70
CA ARG A 104 8.60 -9.73 -14.78
C ARG A 104 7.56 -8.72 -15.29
N GLU A 105 6.71 -8.24 -14.40
CA GLU A 105 5.69 -7.22 -14.66
C GLU A 105 6.32 -5.81 -14.58
N PRO A 106 5.83 -4.83 -15.37
CA PRO A 106 6.31 -3.45 -15.31
C PRO A 106 5.94 -2.77 -13.98
N GLY A 107 6.61 -1.67 -13.65
CA GLY A 107 6.33 -0.85 -12.46
C GLY A 107 6.92 -1.40 -11.15
N ALA A 108 7.83 -2.38 -11.22
CA ALA A 108 8.47 -2.95 -10.02
C ALA A 108 9.40 -1.94 -9.34
N SER A 109 10.18 -1.18 -10.11
CA SER A 109 11.08 -0.14 -9.60
C SER A 109 10.31 1.03 -9.00
N GLU A 110 9.23 1.44 -9.62
CA GLU A 110 8.36 2.51 -9.17
C GLU A 110 7.67 2.15 -7.84
N ALA A 111 7.17 0.92 -7.73
CA ALA A 111 6.60 0.43 -6.48
C ALA A 111 7.65 0.35 -5.36
N ALA A 112 8.87 -0.11 -5.67
CA ALA A 112 9.97 -0.14 -4.70
C ALA A 112 10.32 1.27 -4.23
N MET A 113 10.46 2.21 -5.16
CA MET A 113 10.77 3.61 -4.88
C MET A 113 9.68 4.24 -4.00
N PHE A 114 8.40 3.99 -4.30
CA PHE A 114 7.28 4.49 -3.51
C PHE A 114 7.40 4.04 -2.05
N GLY A 115 7.54 2.75 -1.80
CA GLY A 115 7.69 2.20 -0.45
C GLY A 115 8.94 2.71 0.29
N GLN A 116 10.06 2.81 -0.42
CA GLN A 116 11.31 3.34 0.14
C GLN A 116 11.20 4.82 0.51
N THR A 117 10.52 5.63 -0.32
CA THR A 117 10.31 7.05 -0.04
C THR A 117 9.46 7.25 1.20
N LEU A 118 8.40 6.45 1.42
CA LEU A 118 7.60 6.51 2.65
C LEU A 118 8.45 6.23 3.89
N ILE A 119 9.35 5.24 3.84
CA ILE A 119 10.28 4.95 4.94
C ILE A 119 11.28 6.09 5.12
N HIS A 120 11.86 6.58 4.03
CA HIS A 120 12.83 7.69 4.06
C HIS A 120 12.22 8.93 4.70
N ASN A 121 11.03 9.35 4.27
CA ASN A 121 10.33 10.51 4.81
C ASN A 121 10.09 10.38 6.32
N ALA A 122 9.73 9.19 6.80
CA ALA A 122 9.54 8.94 8.22
C ALA A 122 10.84 9.06 9.03
N LEU A 123 11.99 8.78 8.43
CA LEU A 123 13.29 8.84 9.11
C LEU A 123 13.92 10.23 9.06
N VAL A 124 13.75 10.97 7.96
CA VAL A 124 14.46 12.23 7.73
C VAL A 124 13.62 13.48 7.91
N ASN A 125 12.31 13.35 7.99
CA ASN A 125 11.39 14.49 8.05
C ASN A 125 10.82 14.72 9.47
N PRO A 126 11.67 15.04 10.45
CA PRO A 126 11.22 15.37 11.80
C PRO A 126 10.54 16.74 11.88
N ALA A 127 10.38 17.45 10.75
CA ALA A 127 9.99 18.86 10.72
C ALA A 127 8.61 19.14 11.35
N SER A 128 7.74 18.15 11.47
CA SER A 128 6.45 18.26 12.15
C SER A 128 6.50 17.88 13.63
N ARG A 129 7.68 17.52 14.17
CA ARG A 129 7.83 16.97 15.52
C ARG A 129 8.64 17.93 16.39
N ALA A 130 8.22 18.09 17.63
CA ALA A 130 9.02 18.83 18.60
C ALA A 130 10.40 18.18 18.73
N PRO A 131 11.50 18.93 18.65
CA PRO A 131 12.85 18.40 18.80
C PRO A 131 13.01 17.57 20.08
N GLY A 132 13.57 16.37 19.97
CA GLY A 132 13.80 15.48 21.10
C GLY A 132 12.59 14.64 21.54
N THR A 133 11.44 14.75 20.88
CA THR A 133 10.29 13.89 21.17
C THR A 133 10.40 12.61 20.37
N PRO A 134 10.41 11.42 20.99
CA PRO A 134 10.38 10.15 20.27
C PRO A 134 9.11 10.05 19.42
N ASP A 135 9.27 9.70 18.17
CA ASP A 135 8.11 9.40 17.32
C ASP A 135 7.71 7.95 17.47
N LEU A 136 7.00 7.69 18.56
CA LEU A 136 6.49 6.36 18.85
C LEU A 136 5.57 5.81 17.75
N LEU A 137 4.79 6.68 17.10
CA LEU A 137 3.86 6.25 16.05
C LEU A 137 4.63 5.77 14.82
N SER A 138 5.62 6.52 14.34
CA SER A 138 6.47 6.06 13.23
C SER A 138 7.22 4.78 13.57
N ALA A 139 7.73 4.67 14.80
CA ALA A 139 8.40 3.45 15.25
C ALA A 139 7.47 2.24 15.24
N TRP A 140 6.22 2.40 15.66
CA TRP A 140 5.22 1.33 15.62
C TRP A 140 4.87 0.94 14.18
N ILE A 141 4.62 1.92 13.31
CA ILE A 141 4.32 1.63 11.91
C ILE A 141 5.51 0.93 11.23
N LEU A 142 6.74 1.37 11.51
CA LEU A 142 7.94 0.70 10.98
C LEU A 142 8.08 -0.73 11.50
N ALA A 143 7.73 -0.99 12.76
CA ALA A 143 7.70 -2.35 13.29
C ALA A 143 6.66 -3.22 12.56
N ASP A 144 5.47 -2.66 12.28
CA ASP A 144 4.43 -3.36 11.50
C ASP A 144 4.90 -3.60 10.05
N VAL A 145 5.55 -2.63 9.43
CA VAL A 145 6.16 -2.77 8.09
C VAL A 145 7.18 -3.92 8.09
N ALA A 146 8.09 -3.93 9.05
CA ALA A 146 9.10 -4.97 9.18
C ALA A 146 8.47 -6.35 9.42
N ALA A 147 7.48 -6.45 10.30
CA ALA A 147 6.75 -7.69 10.56
C ALA A 147 6.02 -8.23 9.33
N ALA A 148 5.39 -7.35 8.54
CA ALA A 148 4.71 -7.72 7.30
C ALA A 148 5.70 -8.26 6.25
N LEU A 149 6.82 -7.57 6.05
CA LEU A 149 7.88 -8.01 5.13
C LEU A 149 8.49 -9.33 5.55
N TRP A 150 8.77 -9.49 6.85
CA TRP A 150 9.28 -10.74 7.39
C TRP A 150 8.31 -11.90 7.18
N ALA A 151 7.03 -11.70 7.50
CA ALA A 151 6.00 -12.71 7.31
C ALA A 151 5.81 -13.08 5.83
N TRP A 152 5.98 -12.12 4.93
CA TRP A 152 5.91 -12.37 3.49
C TRP A 152 7.12 -13.18 3.00
N LEU A 153 8.33 -12.85 3.44
CA LEU A 153 9.56 -13.56 3.09
C LEU A 153 9.60 -14.99 3.66
N ALA A 154 9.01 -15.19 4.84
CA ALA A 154 8.96 -16.50 5.51
C ALA A 154 7.94 -17.45 4.86
N LYS A 155 7.03 -16.97 4.01
CA LYS A 155 6.11 -17.86 3.28
C LYS A 155 6.92 -18.76 2.35
N PRO A 156 6.78 -20.10 2.47
CA PRO A 156 7.47 -21.00 1.57
C PRO A 156 7.04 -20.63 0.14
N THR A 157 7.99 -20.21 -0.67
CA THR A 157 7.76 -20.11 -2.11
C THR A 157 7.43 -21.52 -2.56
N GLY A 158 6.14 -21.79 -2.80
CA GLY A 158 5.69 -23.07 -3.26
C GLY A 158 6.41 -23.43 -4.56
N ARG A 159 7.58 -24.03 -4.41
CA ARG A 159 8.11 -24.87 -5.47
C ARG A 159 7.11 -26.02 -5.57
N SER A 160 6.13 -25.88 -6.47
CA SER A 160 5.44 -27.03 -7.02
C SER A 160 6.54 -27.99 -7.46
N SER A 161 6.82 -28.98 -6.62
CA SER A 161 7.40 -30.22 -7.11
C SER A 161 6.34 -30.83 -8.02
N VAL A 162 6.37 -30.43 -9.29
CA VAL A 162 5.70 -31.17 -10.34
C VAL A 162 6.48 -32.49 -10.43
N PRO A 163 5.83 -33.64 -10.22
CA PRO A 163 6.42 -34.93 -10.41
C PRO A 163 6.78 -35.16 -11.88
#